data_145fe9ecf578475d193f230d3d58d04d
#
_entry.id   145fe9ecf578475d193f230d3d58d04d
#
_cell.length_a   1.000
_cell.length_b   1.000
_cell.length_c   1.000
_cell.angle_alpha   90.00
_cell.angle_beta   90.00
_cell.angle_gamma   90.00
#
_symmetry.space_group_name_H-M   'P 1'
#
loop_
_entity.id
_entity.type
_entity.pdbx_description
1 polymer ?
#
loop_
_entity_poly.entity_id
_entity_poly.type
_entity_poly.pdbx_seq_one_letter_code
_entity_poly.pdbx_strand_id
1 'polypeptide(L)'
;MQAGDRREIYHYDRGRLTTRTVEHTQDPEGKTYTYRYDAQGNTLGDGENTYLYDCLNRIAEVQTKAGDIQKNHYDAEGLRSQMEENGKLVSFVYADREVITEEDEAGAHIRYIRGHELLASDSERARTYYHYACDEMGSITDITDTNGTVLNHYAYDAFGNRTVEEETVENRFGFAGEMLDAVTGQYYLRARFYNPVIARFLSEDTYYGDGLNLYAYCHNNPVRYVDPSGHEGLICSKKYGELKKKETEGGTLSEKEKRQIYEYEQNQKKSNGAGSDSKSGISTIDMSKYTELSNSEVVDILKTRGLDEGAINDLITSFDGPIYKRIGYEGEIFTITESKVGDASGVFVTRGSAGSTPTERINNLALPPNNSALIESQVELTRTQILLEGKVAPQREWALIANDGIPRSGGAWQVVTDGGKYSNAIRR
;
A
#
# COMPACT_ATOMS: atom_id res chain seq x y z
N MET A 1 14.45 -14.67 31.20
CA MET A 1 14.59 -13.47 32.06
C MET A 1 13.20 -13.09 32.53
N GLN A 2 12.99 -12.82 33.82
CA GLN A 2 11.69 -12.31 34.30
C GLN A 2 11.53 -10.87 33.81
N ALA A 3 10.34 -10.50 33.35
CA ALA A 3 10.02 -9.17 32.80
C ALA A 3 10.25 -7.98 33.76
N GLY A 4 10.72 -8.22 35.00
CA GLY A 4 11.01 -7.19 36.01
C GLY A 4 12.44 -6.66 36.04
N ASP A 5 13.37 -7.25 35.28
CA ASP A 5 14.80 -6.92 35.38
C ASP A 5 15.31 -5.97 34.30
N ARG A 6 14.46 -5.59 33.34
CA ARG A 6 14.83 -4.73 32.20
C ARG A 6 13.97 -3.49 32.14
N ARG A 7 14.60 -2.33 31.99
CA ARG A 7 13.95 -1.02 31.76
C ARG A 7 14.48 -0.43 30.46
N GLU A 8 13.61 0.14 29.66
CA GLU A 8 13.99 0.84 28.46
C GLU A 8 13.53 2.30 28.52
N ILE A 9 14.40 3.22 28.11
CA ILE A 9 14.16 4.65 28.08
C ILE A 9 14.34 5.13 26.65
N TYR A 10 13.32 5.80 26.14
CA TYR A 10 13.30 6.33 24.77
C TYR A 10 13.24 7.85 24.80
N HIS A 11 14.11 8.50 24.05
CA HIS A 11 14.06 9.94 23.84
C HIS A 11 13.74 10.25 22.39
N TYR A 12 12.88 11.26 22.18
CA TYR A 12 12.41 11.66 20.87
C TYR A 12 12.64 13.14 20.63
N ASP A 13 12.96 13.52 19.40
CA ASP A 13 12.92 14.89 18.89
C ASP A 13 12.05 14.93 17.64
N ARG A 14 11.00 15.76 17.64
CA ARG A 14 10.05 15.95 16.53
C ARG A 14 9.52 14.61 15.94
N GLY A 15 9.19 13.66 16.81
CA GLY A 15 8.68 12.33 16.42
C GLY A 15 9.76 11.31 16.06
N ARG A 16 11.02 11.72 15.86
CA ARG A 16 12.17 10.84 15.60
C ARG A 16 12.76 10.32 16.89
N LEU A 17 13.05 9.03 16.96
CA LEU A 17 13.73 8.41 18.09
C LEU A 17 15.21 8.81 18.06
N THR A 18 15.69 9.55 19.06
CA THR A 18 17.09 9.99 19.11
C THR A 18 17.99 9.04 19.89
N THR A 19 17.51 8.53 21.03
CA THR A 19 18.24 7.54 21.82
C THR A 19 17.29 6.52 22.43
N ARG A 20 17.80 5.29 22.59
CA ARG A 20 17.18 4.19 23.35
C ARG A 20 18.21 3.68 24.34
N THR A 21 17.93 3.74 25.64
CA THR A 21 18.79 3.18 26.68
C THR A 21 18.13 1.94 27.29
N VAL A 22 18.86 0.85 27.34
CA VAL A 22 18.43 -0.43 27.93
C VAL A 22 19.20 -0.65 29.20
N GLU A 23 18.52 -0.58 30.35
CA GLU A 23 19.08 -0.80 31.69
C GLU A 23 18.64 -2.19 32.18
N HIS A 24 19.50 -2.82 32.98
CA HIS A 24 19.19 -4.05 33.70
C HIS A 24 19.42 -3.79 35.19
N THR A 25 18.69 -4.50 36.05
CA THR A 25 18.83 -4.35 37.52
C THR A 25 20.27 -4.56 37.99
N GLN A 26 21.05 -5.38 37.27
CA GLN A 26 22.47 -5.63 37.58
C GLN A 26 23.45 -4.71 36.82
N ASP A 27 22.97 -3.93 35.84
CA ASP A 27 23.73 -2.95 35.06
C ASP A 27 22.87 -1.67 34.86
N PRO A 28 22.83 -0.80 35.90
CA PRO A 28 22.01 0.42 35.88
C PRO A 28 22.51 1.50 34.89
N GLU A 29 23.78 1.46 34.48
CA GLU A 29 24.31 2.40 33.47
C GLU A 29 23.77 2.06 32.06
N GLY A 30 23.50 0.80 31.84
CA GLY A 30 22.83 0.32 30.65
C GLY A 30 23.58 0.57 29.33
N LYS A 31 23.01 0.09 28.24
CA LYS A 31 23.52 0.32 26.88
C LYS A 31 22.66 1.34 26.17
N THR A 32 23.26 2.44 25.68
CA THR A 32 22.56 3.47 24.91
C THR A 32 22.85 3.32 23.43
N TYR A 33 21.77 3.26 22.65
CA TYR A 33 21.74 3.24 21.19
C TYR A 33 21.37 4.64 20.69
N THR A 34 22.13 5.16 19.73
CA THR A 34 21.90 6.50 19.16
C THR A 34 21.43 6.37 17.72
N TYR A 35 20.34 7.04 17.41
CA TYR A 35 19.72 7.05 16.08
C TYR A 35 20.10 8.29 15.31
N ARG A 36 20.40 8.14 14.04
CA ARG A 36 20.74 9.22 13.11
C ARG A 36 19.82 9.16 11.91
N TYR A 37 19.44 10.32 11.41
CA TYR A 37 18.49 10.44 10.29
C TYR A 37 19.04 11.37 9.20
N ASP A 38 18.61 11.16 7.97
CA ASP A 38 18.77 12.14 6.91
C ASP A 38 17.66 13.22 6.96
N ALA A 39 17.70 14.15 5.99
CA ALA A 39 16.70 15.22 5.89
C ALA A 39 15.29 14.72 5.56
N GLN A 40 15.20 13.59 4.88
CA GLN A 40 13.95 12.94 4.47
C GLN A 40 13.33 12.08 5.60
N GLY A 41 14.02 11.94 6.74
CA GLY A 41 13.55 11.13 7.87
C GLY A 41 13.92 9.64 7.76
N ASN A 42 14.81 9.27 6.87
CA ASN A 42 15.31 7.89 6.81
C ASN A 42 16.35 7.67 7.92
N THR A 43 16.28 6.55 8.63
CA THR A 43 17.26 6.17 9.65
C THR A 43 18.58 5.80 8.98
N LEU A 44 19.63 6.58 9.21
CA LEU A 44 20.99 6.30 8.72
C LEU A 44 21.79 5.37 9.64
N GLY A 45 21.36 5.23 10.85
CA GLY A 45 21.97 4.32 11.82
C GLY A 45 21.19 4.26 13.13
N ASP A 46 21.20 3.09 13.78
CA ASP A 46 20.46 2.81 15.02
C ASP A 46 21.39 2.43 16.19
N GLY A 47 22.71 2.56 16.00
CA GLY A 47 23.73 2.20 16.98
C GLY A 47 24.24 0.74 16.87
N GLU A 48 23.58 -0.11 16.09
CA GLU A 48 24.02 -1.46 15.74
C GLU A 48 24.20 -1.61 14.23
N ASN A 49 23.35 -0.95 13.43
CA ASN A 49 23.33 -1.01 11.98
C ASN A 49 23.56 0.38 11.36
N THR A 50 24.09 0.38 10.16
CA THR A 50 24.18 1.56 9.27
C THR A 50 23.41 1.26 8.01
N TYR A 51 22.61 2.23 7.55
CA TYR A 51 21.70 2.09 6.41
C TYR A 51 22.07 3.07 5.32
N LEU A 52 22.10 2.59 4.07
CA LEU A 52 22.19 3.40 2.87
C LEU A 52 20.88 3.28 2.09
N TYR A 53 20.42 4.42 1.59
CA TYR A 53 19.17 4.51 0.84
C TYR A 53 19.45 4.84 -0.63
N ASP A 54 18.60 4.34 -1.52
CA ASP A 54 18.60 4.74 -2.91
C ASP A 54 17.88 6.10 -3.11
N CYS A 55 17.84 6.59 -4.36
CA CYS A 55 17.23 7.86 -4.71
C CYS A 55 15.69 7.89 -4.52
N LEU A 56 15.04 6.76 -4.25
CA LEU A 56 13.61 6.61 -3.96
C LEU A 56 13.34 6.36 -2.47
N ASN A 57 14.33 6.62 -1.59
CA ASN A 57 14.25 6.42 -0.13
C ASN A 57 14.01 4.96 0.30
N ARG A 58 14.50 3.97 -0.48
CA ARG A 58 14.46 2.56 -0.13
C ARG A 58 15.81 2.10 0.38
N ILE A 59 15.85 1.19 1.37
CA ILE A 59 17.12 0.67 1.91
C ILE A 59 17.84 -0.14 0.83
N ALA A 60 18.94 0.39 0.31
CA ALA A 60 19.78 -0.27 -0.69
C ALA A 60 20.84 -1.16 -0.06
N GLU A 61 21.42 -0.75 1.08
CA GLU A 61 22.43 -1.53 1.79
C GLU A 61 22.30 -1.34 3.30
N VAL A 62 22.53 -2.41 4.03
CA VAL A 62 22.66 -2.40 5.49
C VAL A 62 23.99 -3.03 5.85
N GLN A 63 24.73 -2.40 6.76
CA GLN A 63 25.92 -2.95 7.38
C GLN A 63 25.73 -3.02 8.88
N THR A 64 25.87 -4.21 9.46
CA THR A 64 25.81 -4.41 10.90
C THR A 64 27.13 -4.08 11.57
N LYS A 65 27.11 -3.83 12.86
CA LYS A 65 28.32 -3.63 13.66
C LYS A 65 29.20 -4.90 13.75
N ALA A 66 28.61 -6.07 13.54
CA ALA A 66 29.31 -7.36 13.45
C ALA A 66 30.07 -7.51 12.13
N GLY A 67 29.78 -6.68 11.11
CA GLY A 67 30.39 -6.71 9.80
C GLY A 67 29.57 -7.43 8.74
N ASP A 68 28.36 -7.90 9.07
CA ASP A 68 27.46 -8.48 8.09
C ASP A 68 26.93 -7.39 7.15
N ILE A 69 26.75 -7.75 5.88
CA ILE A 69 26.27 -6.84 4.84
C ILE A 69 25.05 -7.45 4.16
N GLN A 70 23.99 -6.65 4.04
CA GLN A 70 22.83 -6.94 3.23
C GLN A 70 22.67 -5.88 2.15
N LYS A 71 22.42 -6.30 0.89
CA LYS A 71 22.07 -5.39 -0.21
C LYS A 71 20.71 -5.77 -0.77
N ASN A 72 19.93 -4.76 -1.12
CA ASN A 72 18.59 -4.92 -1.66
C ASN A 72 18.51 -4.28 -3.04
N HIS A 73 17.93 -5.00 -3.99
CA HIS A 73 17.61 -4.52 -5.33
C HIS A 73 16.10 -4.55 -5.52
N TYR A 74 15.59 -3.52 -6.18
CA TYR A 74 14.14 -3.32 -6.32
C TYR A 74 13.77 -3.30 -7.80
N ASP A 75 12.60 -3.83 -8.11
CA ASP A 75 12.01 -3.76 -9.44
C ASP A 75 11.35 -2.39 -9.72
N ALA A 76 10.72 -2.27 -10.88
CA ALA A 76 10.04 -1.05 -11.31
C ALA A 76 8.79 -0.72 -10.47
N GLU A 77 8.20 -1.71 -9.79
CA GLU A 77 7.05 -1.54 -8.89
C GLU A 77 7.47 -1.20 -7.46
N GLY A 78 8.78 -1.18 -7.19
CA GLY A 78 9.36 -0.88 -5.90
C GLY A 78 9.41 -2.08 -4.95
N LEU A 79 9.15 -3.29 -5.45
CA LEU A 79 9.28 -4.51 -4.66
C LEU A 79 10.73 -5.01 -4.69
N ARG A 80 11.20 -5.58 -3.57
CA ARG A 80 12.56 -6.12 -3.46
C ARG A 80 12.72 -7.38 -4.32
N SER A 81 13.18 -7.21 -5.55
CA SER A 81 13.35 -8.31 -6.50
C SER A 81 14.55 -9.21 -6.18
N GLN A 82 15.57 -8.67 -5.51
CA GLN A 82 16.74 -9.44 -5.10
C GLN A 82 17.28 -8.94 -3.76
N MET A 83 17.91 -9.84 -3.03
CA MET A 83 18.62 -9.57 -1.79
C MET A 83 19.94 -10.33 -1.77
N GLU A 84 21.02 -9.65 -1.39
CA GLU A 84 22.33 -10.25 -1.17
C GLU A 84 22.64 -10.20 0.34
N GLU A 85 22.81 -11.33 0.99
CA GLU A 85 23.21 -11.44 2.40
C GLU A 85 24.60 -12.05 2.48
N ASN A 86 25.59 -11.26 2.91
CA ASN A 86 27.00 -11.70 3.03
C ASN A 86 27.53 -12.36 1.74
N GLY A 87 27.16 -11.82 0.58
CA GLY A 87 27.56 -12.30 -0.74
C GLY A 87 26.69 -13.43 -1.30
N LYS A 88 25.65 -13.89 -0.60
CA LYS A 88 24.69 -14.86 -1.12
C LYS A 88 23.49 -14.15 -1.70
N LEU A 89 23.25 -14.33 -2.99
CA LEU A 89 22.14 -13.70 -3.70
C LEU A 89 20.90 -14.59 -3.69
N VAL A 90 19.74 -13.99 -3.40
CA VAL A 90 18.42 -14.60 -3.54
C VAL A 90 17.55 -13.68 -4.38
N SER A 91 16.83 -14.23 -5.35
CA SER A 91 15.87 -13.52 -6.19
C SER A 91 14.45 -13.87 -5.80
N PHE A 92 13.54 -12.90 -5.84
CA PHE A 92 12.14 -13.05 -5.46
C PHE A 92 11.21 -12.79 -6.65
N VAL A 93 10.22 -13.65 -6.81
CA VAL A 93 9.11 -13.45 -7.75
C VAL A 93 7.84 -13.17 -6.97
N TYR A 94 7.13 -12.13 -7.37
CA TYR A 94 5.90 -11.68 -6.72
C TYR A 94 4.67 -11.95 -7.56
N ALA A 95 3.56 -12.25 -6.88
CA ALA A 95 2.21 -12.10 -7.40
C ALA A 95 1.42 -11.29 -6.38
N ASP A 96 0.72 -10.24 -6.84
CA ASP A 96 -0.06 -9.33 -5.98
C ASP A 96 0.71 -8.80 -4.75
N ARG A 97 2.00 -8.46 -4.95
CA ARG A 97 2.94 -7.97 -3.91
C ARG A 97 3.34 -9.02 -2.86
N GLU A 98 2.91 -10.26 -3.02
CA GLU A 98 3.31 -11.39 -2.18
C GLU A 98 4.37 -12.24 -2.88
N VAL A 99 5.42 -12.64 -2.15
CA VAL A 99 6.44 -13.55 -2.69
C VAL A 99 5.82 -14.92 -2.92
N ILE A 100 5.90 -15.40 -4.17
CA ILE A 100 5.44 -16.73 -4.57
C ILE A 100 6.58 -17.69 -4.89
N THR A 101 7.76 -17.15 -5.20
CA THR A 101 8.96 -17.97 -5.43
C THR A 101 10.20 -17.22 -4.97
N GLU A 102 11.14 -17.90 -4.36
CA GLU A 102 12.52 -17.46 -4.23
C GLU A 102 13.45 -18.42 -4.94
N GLU A 103 14.53 -17.87 -5.50
CA GLU A 103 15.56 -18.60 -6.23
C GLU A 103 16.93 -18.23 -5.69
N ASP A 104 17.74 -19.23 -5.32
CA ASP A 104 19.10 -19.03 -4.88
C ASP A 104 20.11 -18.96 -6.08
N GLU A 105 21.37 -18.66 -5.80
CA GLU A 105 22.43 -18.58 -6.82
C GLU A 105 22.67 -19.90 -7.59
N ALA A 106 22.26 -21.03 -7.03
CA ALA A 106 22.39 -22.34 -7.68
C ALA A 106 21.17 -22.63 -8.57
N GLY A 107 20.18 -21.74 -8.63
CA GLY A 107 18.94 -21.91 -9.37
C GLY A 107 17.95 -22.88 -8.68
N ALA A 108 18.10 -23.14 -7.38
CA ALA A 108 17.14 -23.92 -6.65
C ALA A 108 15.99 -23.03 -6.17
N HIS A 109 14.75 -23.49 -6.38
CA HIS A 109 13.55 -22.73 -6.06
C HIS A 109 12.90 -23.18 -4.77
N ILE A 110 12.31 -22.22 -4.05
CA ILE A 110 11.27 -22.45 -3.04
C ILE A 110 10.01 -21.78 -3.56
N ARG A 111 8.94 -22.56 -3.74
CA ARG A 111 7.62 -22.03 -4.16
C ARG A 111 6.73 -21.94 -2.94
N TYR A 112 6.11 -20.78 -2.76
CA TYR A 112 5.20 -20.52 -1.65
C TYR A 112 3.75 -20.66 -2.10
N ILE A 113 3.02 -21.51 -1.40
CA ILE A 113 1.60 -21.78 -1.63
C ILE A 113 0.82 -20.93 -0.64
N ARG A 114 0.10 -19.96 -1.17
CA ARG A 114 -0.65 -18.98 -0.40
C ARG A 114 -2.14 -19.11 -0.62
N GLY A 115 -2.90 -18.89 0.46
CA GLY A 115 -4.31 -18.58 0.44
C GLY A 115 -4.51 -17.19 1.03
N HIS A 116 -5.27 -17.08 2.10
CA HIS A 116 -5.33 -15.91 2.96
C HIS A 116 -4.00 -15.66 3.69
N GLU A 117 -3.30 -16.73 3.98
CA GLU A 117 -2.05 -16.79 4.72
C GLU A 117 -1.09 -17.69 3.94
N LEU A 118 0.15 -17.78 4.40
CA LEU A 118 1.11 -18.72 3.88
C LEU A 118 0.74 -20.14 4.37
N LEU A 119 0.39 -21.02 3.45
CA LEU A 119 -0.09 -22.37 3.77
C LEU A 119 1.01 -23.42 3.70
N ALA A 120 1.86 -23.35 2.68
CA ALA A 120 2.93 -24.31 2.48
C ALA A 120 4.05 -23.74 1.63
N SER A 121 5.21 -24.39 1.65
CA SER A 121 6.27 -24.19 0.67
C SER A 121 6.71 -25.53 0.06
N ASP A 122 7.07 -25.49 -1.22
CA ASP A 122 7.67 -26.56 -2.00
C ASP A 122 9.15 -26.23 -2.20
N SER A 123 10.04 -26.94 -1.51
CA SER A 123 11.48 -26.73 -1.57
C SER A 123 12.14 -27.74 -2.51
N GLU A 124 12.66 -27.26 -3.65
CA GLU A 124 13.40 -28.11 -4.60
C GLU A 124 14.70 -28.66 -3.97
N ARG A 125 15.39 -27.88 -3.14
CA ARG A 125 16.61 -28.30 -2.44
C ARG A 125 16.33 -29.43 -1.45
N ALA A 126 15.29 -29.27 -0.62
CA ALA A 126 14.89 -30.27 0.37
C ALA A 126 14.07 -31.42 -0.25
N ARG A 127 13.55 -31.25 -1.46
CA ARG A 127 12.64 -32.18 -2.17
C ARG A 127 11.44 -32.58 -1.32
N THR A 128 10.86 -31.58 -0.63
CA THR A 128 9.73 -31.80 0.28
C THR A 128 8.87 -30.54 0.38
N TYR A 129 7.67 -30.75 0.90
CA TYR A 129 6.75 -29.69 1.28
C TYR A 129 6.88 -29.42 2.77
N TYR A 130 6.80 -28.14 3.13
CA TYR A 130 6.63 -27.69 4.49
C TYR A 130 5.27 -27.02 4.62
N HIS A 131 4.57 -27.29 5.73
CA HIS A 131 3.26 -26.69 6.02
C HIS A 131 3.43 -25.65 7.13
N TYR A 132 2.73 -24.55 7.00
CA TYR A 132 2.81 -23.42 7.90
C TYR A 132 1.53 -23.32 8.72
N ALA A 133 1.67 -23.14 10.03
CA ALA A 133 0.60 -22.77 10.92
C ALA A 133 0.79 -21.29 11.31
N CYS A 134 -0.31 -20.55 11.34
CA CYS A 134 -0.32 -19.12 11.62
C CYS A 134 -1.21 -18.82 12.82
N ASP A 135 -0.88 -17.74 13.55
CA ASP A 135 -1.76 -17.17 14.55
C ASP A 135 -2.85 -16.28 13.90
N GLU A 136 -3.67 -15.63 14.74
CA GLU A 136 -4.78 -14.78 14.31
C GLU A 136 -4.35 -13.51 13.58
N MET A 137 -3.08 -13.14 13.66
CA MET A 137 -2.45 -12.00 12.98
C MET A 137 -1.79 -12.40 11.66
N GLY A 138 -1.75 -13.71 11.35
CA GLY A 138 -1.02 -14.27 10.21
C GLY A 138 0.46 -14.53 10.50
N SER A 139 0.90 -14.40 11.76
CA SER A 139 2.29 -14.69 12.14
C SER A 139 2.53 -16.20 12.11
N ILE A 140 3.65 -16.62 11.53
CA ILE A 140 4.02 -18.04 11.48
C ILE A 140 4.37 -18.52 12.89
N THR A 141 3.64 -19.52 13.40
CA THR A 141 3.88 -20.13 14.71
C THR A 141 4.62 -21.47 14.61
N ASP A 142 4.29 -22.26 13.61
CA ASP A 142 4.90 -23.56 13.43
C ASP A 142 5.14 -23.88 11.96
N ILE A 143 6.19 -24.64 11.68
CA ILE A 143 6.44 -25.25 10.39
C ILE A 143 6.55 -26.76 10.60
N THR A 144 5.78 -27.53 9.82
CA THR A 144 5.77 -28.99 9.92
C THR A 144 6.19 -29.65 8.61
N ASP A 145 6.71 -30.87 8.71
CA ASP A 145 6.92 -31.73 7.55
C ASP A 145 5.60 -32.38 7.07
N THR A 146 5.68 -33.16 6.01
CA THR A 146 4.54 -33.90 5.44
C THR A 146 3.94 -34.96 6.37
N ASN A 147 4.62 -35.32 7.45
CA ASN A 147 4.15 -36.29 8.46
C ASN A 147 3.52 -35.59 9.67
N GLY A 148 3.53 -34.23 9.68
CA GLY A 148 3.04 -33.42 10.79
C GLY A 148 4.04 -33.24 11.93
N THR A 149 5.33 -33.57 11.71
CA THR A 149 6.38 -33.29 12.70
C THR A 149 6.70 -31.83 12.71
N VAL A 150 6.67 -31.20 13.87
CA VAL A 150 7.07 -29.78 14.02
C VAL A 150 8.57 -29.66 13.83
N LEU A 151 8.99 -28.87 12.88
CA LEU A 151 10.39 -28.59 12.54
C LEU A 151 10.83 -27.23 13.09
N ASN A 152 9.95 -26.23 13.03
CA ASN A 152 10.20 -24.91 13.59
C ASN A 152 9.03 -24.53 14.50
N HIS A 153 9.35 -23.81 15.56
CA HIS A 153 8.36 -23.24 16.47
C HIS A 153 8.76 -21.82 16.86
N TYR A 154 7.79 -20.89 16.78
CA TYR A 154 7.97 -19.47 17.07
C TYR A 154 6.87 -18.96 17.99
N ALA A 155 7.25 -18.04 18.87
CA ALA A 155 6.30 -17.19 19.58
C ALA A 155 6.78 -15.73 19.52
N TYR A 156 5.84 -14.81 19.54
CA TYR A 156 6.10 -13.37 19.38
C TYR A 156 5.54 -12.59 20.56
N ASP A 157 6.18 -11.46 20.87
CA ASP A 157 5.52 -10.44 21.64
C ASP A 157 4.53 -9.64 20.78
N ALA A 158 3.81 -8.69 21.38
CA ALA A 158 2.81 -7.90 20.68
C ALA A 158 3.37 -7.09 19.49
N PHE A 159 4.67 -6.82 19.45
CA PHE A 159 5.33 -6.03 18.41
C PHE A 159 6.18 -6.87 17.44
N GLY A 160 6.11 -8.20 17.56
CA GLY A 160 6.77 -9.10 16.61
C GLY A 160 8.20 -9.48 16.95
N ASN A 161 8.69 -9.17 18.17
CA ASN A 161 9.94 -9.77 18.63
C ASN A 161 9.73 -11.26 18.89
N ARG A 162 10.60 -12.11 18.33
CA ARG A 162 10.58 -13.54 18.63
C ARG A 162 10.94 -13.77 20.10
N THR A 163 10.02 -14.33 20.87
CA THR A 163 10.21 -14.70 22.29
C THR A 163 10.55 -16.19 22.44
N VAL A 164 10.16 -17.01 21.46
CA VAL A 164 10.58 -18.38 21.24
C VAL A 164 11.00 -18.51 19.79
N GLU A 165 12.13 -19.17 19.54
CA GLU A 165 12.66 -19.42 18.23
C GLU A 165 13.38 -20.78 18.25
N GLU A 166 12.72 -21.79 17.68
CA GLU A 166 13.25 -23.12 17.47
C GLU A 166 13.21 -23.41 15.97
N GLU A 167 14.36 -23.43 15.31
CA GLU A 167 14.47 -23.63 13.86
C GLU A 167 15.28 -24.86 13.51
N THR A 168 14.70 -25.76 12.73
CA THR A 168 15.36 -26.88 12.10
C THR A 168 15.52 -26.69 10.60
N VAL A 169 14.61 -25.92 9.99
CA VAL A 169 14.62 -25.59 8.56
C VAL A 169 14.62 -24.09 8.37
N GLU A 170 15.32 -23.64 7.34
CA GLU A 170 15.43 -22.22 6.99
C GLU A 170 14.05 -21.64 6.66
N ASN A 171 13.71 -20.48 7.23
CA ASN A 171 12.43 -19.81 7.03
C ASN A 171 12.58 -18.28 7.06
N ARG A 172 12.02 -17.62 6.06
CA ARG A 172 12.03 -16.14 5.95
C ARG A 172 10.79 -15.46 6.50
N PHE A 173 9.70 -16.16 6.70
CA PHE A 173 8.45 -15.56 7.11
C PHE A 173 8.25 -15.66 8.62
N GLY A 174 7.71 -14.60 9.22
CA GLY A 174 7.54 -14.53 10.66
C GLY A 174 6.28 -13.78 11.09
N PHE A 175 6.45 -12.74 11.88
CA PHE A 175 5.37 -11.91 12.41
C PHE A 175 4.49 -11.31 11.30
N ALA A 176 3.18 -11.40 11.47
CA ALA A 176 2.18 -10.98 10.49
C ALA A 176 2.38 -11.57 9.08
N GLY A 177 3.07 -12.72 8.94
CA GLY A 177 3.37 -13.35 7.66
C GLY A 177 4.42 -12.60 6.82
N GLU A 178 5.12 -11.62 7.41
CA GLU A 178 6.08 -10.78 6.71
C GLU A 178 7.49 -11.39 6.69
N MET A 179 8.29 -10.98 5.69
CA MET A 179 9.68 -11.44 5.53
C MET A 179 10.57 -10.84 6.60
N LEU A 180 11.23 -11.68 7.38
CA LEU A 180 12.28 -11.31 8.33
C LEU A 180 13.65 -11.36 7.64
N ASP A 181 14.38 -10.27 7.68
CA ASP A 181 15.77 -10.21 7.24
C ASP A 181 16.69 -10.71 8.35
N ALA A 182 17.32 -11.87 8.16
CA ALA A 182 18.14 -12.52 9.17
C ALA A 182 19.33 -11.66 9.64
N VAL A 183 19.93 -10.88 8.74
CA VAL A 183 21.06 -9.99 9.05
C VAL A 183 20.67 -8.87 10.00
N THR A 184 19.47 -8.31 9.86
CA THR A 184 19.06 -7.10 10.57
C THR A 184 18.04 -7.34 11.68
N GLY A 185 17.32 -8.47 11.64
CA GLY A 185 16.18 -8.75 12.50
C GLY A 185 14.97 -7.85 12.22
N GLN A 186 14.88 -7.29 11.02
CA GLN A 186 13.81 -6.37 10.63
C GLN A 186 12.87 -7.04 9.65
N TYR A 187 11.59 -6.63 9.67
CA TYR A 187 10.59 -7.11 8.74
C TYR A 187 10.49 -6.20 7.52
N TYR A 188 10.50 -6.80 6.32
CA TYR A 188 10.29 -6.11 5.06
C TYR A 188 8.80 -6.03 4.74
N LEU A 189 8.22 -4.85 4.86
CA LEU A 189 6.81 -4.57 4.58
C LEU A 189 6.65 -3.79 3.25
N ARG A 190 7.29 -4.25 2.18
CA ARG A 190 7.29 -3.67 0.81
C ARG A 190 7.77 -2.23 0.77
N ALA A 191 6.93 -1.26 1.20
CA ALA A 191 7.31 0.15 1.15
C ALA A 191 8.34 0.56 2.21
N ARG A 192 8.34 -0.09 3.38
CA ARG A 192 9.20 0.25 4.51
C ARG A 192 9.71 -0.98 5.26
N PHE A 193 10.77 -0.78 6.02
CA PHE A 193 11.28 -1.78 6.96
C PHE A 193 10.80 -1.48 8.37
N TYR A 194 10.26 -2.48 9.03
CA TYR A 194 9.77 -2.43 10.39
C TYR A 194 10.79 -3.06 11.35
N ASN A 195 11.15 -2.34 12.39
CA ASN A 195 12.02 -2.85 13.46
C ASN A 195 11.18 -3.19 14.70
N PRO A 196 10.98 -4.48 15.02
CA PRO A 196 10.16 -4.92 16.14
C PRO A 196 10.74 -4.52 17.49
N VAL A 197 12.08 -4.37 17.58
CA VAL A 197 12.77 -4.02 18.84
C VAL A 197 12.41 -2.62 19.32
N ILE A 198 12.15 -1.69 18.41
CA ILE A 198 11.74 -0.32 18.73
C ILE A 198 10.26 -0.06 18.38
N ALA A 199 9.57 -1.08 17.88
CA ALA A 199 8.16 -1.03 17.50
C ALA A 199 7.84 0.08 16.47
N ARG A 200 8.75 0.30 15.47
CA ARG A 200 8.68 1.41 14.54
C ARG A 200 9.23 1.07 13.16
N PHE A 201 8.76 1.82 12.16
CA PHE A 201 9.40 1.89 10.86
C PHE A 201 10.74 2.65 10.91
N LEU A 202 11.65 2.34 9.98
CA LEU A 202 12.97 3.00 9.85
C LEU A 202 12.92 4.29 9.03
N SER A 203 11.85 4.54 8.30
CA SER A 203 11.65 5.75 7.50
C SER A 203 10.29 6.36 7.77
N GLU A 204 10.17 7.68 7.52
CA GLU A 204 8.89 8.37 7.56
C GLU A 204 7.92 7.82 6.52
N ASP A 205 6.64 7.80 6.85
CA ASP A 205 5.62 7.44 5.89
C ASP A 205 5.46 8.54 4.85
N THR A 206 5.33 8.15 3.59
CA THR A 206 4.92 9.05 2.52
C THR A 206 3.41 9.27 2.50
N TYR A 207 2.66 8.43 3.22
CA TYR A 207 1.22 8.54 3.40
C TYR A 207 0.89 9.24 4.73
N TYR A 208 0.32 10.45 4.65
CA TYR A 208 0.00 11.28 5.82
C TYR A 208 -1.37 11.00 6.44
N GLY A 209 -2.10 10.01 5.94
CA GLY A 209 -3.47 9.69 6.39
C GLY A 209 -3.53 8.94 7.72
N ASP A 210 -2.43 8.37 8.19
CA ASP A 210 -2.38 7.45 9.33
C ASP A 210 -1.99 8.13 10.66
N GLY A 211 -2.04 9.46 10.71
CA GLY A 211 -1.79 10.26 11.91
C GLY A 211 -0.49 11.07 11.88
N LEU A 212 -0.19 11.73 13.01
CA LEU A 212 0.96 12.63 13.13
C LEU A 212 2.30 11.93 13.34
N ASN A 213 2.31 10.64 13.70
CA ASN A 213 3.52 9.87 13.92
C ASN A 213 3.84 9.00 12.71
N LEU A 214 4.64 9.53 11.80
CA LEU A 214 4.97 8.90 10.52
C LEU A 214 5.84 7.62 10.64
N TYR A 215 6.29 7.27 11.83
CA TYR A 215 7.05 6.04 12.08
C TYR A 215 6.23 4.95 12.79
N ALA A 216 4.98 5.23 13.15
CA ALA A 216 4.17 4.28 13.90
C ALA A 216 3.81 3.05 13.05
N TYR A 217 3.98 1.87 13.61
CA TYR A 217 3.45 0.63 13.07
C TYR A 217 2.04 0.41 13.63
N CYS A 218 1.07 0.15 12.74
CA CYS A 218 -0.30 -0.22 13.11
C CYS A 218 -0.94 0.68 14.18
N HIS A 219 -0.76 2.02 14.10
CA HIS A 219 -1.22 2.99 15.10
C HIS A 219 -0.78 2.68 16.54
N ASN A 220 0.36 2.01 16.74
CA ASN A 220 0.83 1.43 18.01
C ASN A 220 -0.15 0.40 18.62
N ASN A 221 -0.92 -0.30 17.82
CA ASN A 221 -1.85 -1.34 18.24
C ASN A 221 -1.75 -2.60 17.36
N PRO A 222 -0.60 -3.27 17.33
CA PRO A 222 -0.33 -4.41 16.45
C PRO A 222 -1.07 -5.69 16.82
N VAL A 223 -1.75 -5.74 17.97
CA VAL A 223 -2.65 -6.85 18.35
C VAL A 223 -4.03 -6.77 17.66
N ARG A 224 -4.31 -5.70 16.91
CA ARG A 224 -5.57 -5.51 16.19
C ARG A 224 -5.40 -5.19 14.72
N TYR A 225 -4.23 -4.71 14.35
CA TYR A 225 -3.91 -4.24 13.01
C TYR A 225 -2.65 -4.92 12.51
N VAL A 226 -2.58 -5.15 11.21
CA VAL A 226 -1.40 -5.55 10.44
C VAL A 226 -1.18 -4.52 9.35
N ASP A 227 0.06 -4.34 8.90
CA ASP A 227 0.37 -3.41 7.81
C ASP A 227 1.11 -4.16 6.68
N PRO A 228 0.38 -4.80 5.76
CA PRO A 228 1.00 -5.56 4.67
C PRO A 228 1.54 -4.67 3.55
N SER A 229 1.30 -3.37 3.59
CA SER A 229 1.77 -2.43 2.56
C SER A 229 3.02 -1.65 2.97
N GLY A 230 3.25 -1.55 4.26
CA GLY A 230 4.22 -0.64 4.86
C GLY A 230 3.75 0.81 4.89
N HIS A 231 2.41 1.07 4.81
CA HIS A 231 1.80 2.40 4.86
C HIS A 231 0.60 2.47 5.79
N GLU A 232 -0.37 1.57 5.64
CA GLU A 232 -1.66 1.66 6.34
C GLU A 232 -1.96 0.39 7.13
N GLY A 233 -2.28 0.58 8.42
CA GLY A 233 -2.68 -0.51 9.31
C GLY A 233 -4.10 -1.01 9.02
N LEU A 234 -4.22 -2.26 8.61
CA LEU A 234 -5.49 -2.97 8.37
C LEU A 234 -5.89 -3.80 9.60
N ILE A 235 -7.20 -3.98 9.82
CA ILE A 235 -7.65 -4.91 10.87
C ILE A 235 -7.23 -6.35 10.54
N CYS A 236 -6.88 -7.12 11.56
CA CYS A 236 -6.54 -8.54 11.39
C CYS A 236 -7.78 -9.39 11.03
N SER A 237 -7.55 -10.59 10.51
CA SER A 237 -8.59 -11.53 10.08
C SER A 237 -9.59 -11.86 11.19
N LYS A 238 -9.12 -12.02 12.42
CA LYS A 238 -10.00 -12.23 13.59
C LYS A 238 -10.96 -11.06 13.80
N LYS A 239 -10.42 -9.83 13.81
CA LYS A 239 -11.26 -8.63 14.00
C LYS A 239 -12.26 -8.44 12.87
N TYR A 240 -11.87 -8.72 11.64
CA TYR A 240 -12.77 -8.76 10.50
C TYR A 240 -13.90 -9.78 10.73
N GLY A 241 -13.57 -11.01 11.15
CA GLY A 241 -14.56 -12.07 11.46
C GLY A 241 -15.54 -11.66 12.55
N GLU A 242 -15.08 -11.01 13.64
CA GLU A 242 -15.95 -10.48 14.70
C GLU A 242 -16.92 -9.42 14.17
N LEU A 243 -16.44 -8.51 13.33
CA LEU A 243 -17.28 -7.44 12.75
C LEU A 243 -18.31 -8.00 11.76
N LYS A 244 -17.91 -8.96 10.92
CA LYS A 244 -18.82 -9.67 9.99
C LYS A 244 -19.89 -10.47 10.75
N LYS A 245 -19.50 -11.14 11.83
CA LYS A 245 -20.44 -11.84 12.71
C LYS A 245 -21.45 -10.87 13.33
N LYS A 246 -21.00 -9.73 13.88
CA LYS A 246 -21.85 -8.67 14.41
C LYS A 246 -22.83 -8.17 13.35
N GLU A 247 -22.37 -7.98 12.10
CA GLU A 247 -23.20 -7.57 10.97
C GLU A 247 -24.28 -8.60 10.65
N THR A 248 -23.92 -9.88 10.55
CA THR A 248 -24.85 -10.99 10.21
C THR A 248 -25.86 -11.27 11.31
N GLU A 249 -25.50 -11.04 12.58
CA GLU A 249 -26.41 -11.18 13.74
C GLU A 249 -27.33 -9.96 13.94
N GLY A 250 -27.33 -9.01 13.01
CA GLY A 250 -28.21 -7.82 13.05
C GLY A 250 -27.72 -6.72 13.99
N GLY A 251 -26.47 -6.79 14.45
CA GLY A 251 -25.86 -5.74 15.26
C GLY A 251 -25.55 -4.49 14.42
N THR A 252 -25.73 -3.31 15.01
CA THR A 252 -25.40 -2.05 14.35
C THR A 252 -23.89 -1.84 14.34
N LEU A 253 -23.30 -1.67 13.13
CA LEU A 253 -21.91 -1.27 12.96
C LEU A 253 -21.80 0.26 12.95
N SER A 254 -20.81 0.78 13.66
CA SER A 254 -20.41 2.20 13.53
C SER A 254 -19.80 2.46 12.14
N GLU A 255 -19.76 3.71 11.71
CA GLU A 255 -19.14 4.08 10.42
C GLU A 255 -17.66 3.67 10.36
N LYS A 256 -16.94 3.76 11.50
CA LYS A 256 -15.56 3.26 11.60
C LYS A 256 -15.46 1.75 11.37
N GLU A 257 -16.36 0.96 11.97
CA GLU A 257 -16.36 -0.51 11.81
C GLU A 257 -16.72 -0.91 10.37
N LYS A 258 -17.67 -0.23 9.73
CA LYS A 258 -18.01 -0.44 8.30
C LYS A 258 -16.81 -0.14 7.40
N ARG A 259 -16.11 0.96 7.66
CA ARG A 259 -14.91 1.35 6.94
C ARG A 259 -13.81 0.28 7.09
N GLN A 260 -13.57 -0.21 8.30
CA GLN A 260 -12.59 -1.26 8.57
C GLN A 260 -12.90 -2.57 7.82
N ILE A 261 -14.17 -2.99 7.78
CA ILE A 261 -14.60 -4.15 6.98
C ILE A 261 -14.30 -3.91 5.51
N TYR A 262 -14.68 -2.75 4.99
CA TYR A 262 -14.45 -2.39 3.59
C TYR A 262 -12.96 -2.39 3.22
N GLU A 263 -12.12 -1.74 4.02
CA GLU A 263 -10.66 -1.68 3.80
C GLU A 263 -10.04 -3.08 3.80
N TYR A 264 -10.40 -3.92 4.76
CA TYR A 264 -9.98 -5.30 4.82
C TYR A 264 -10.41 -6.10 3.57
N GLU A 265 -11.68 -6.00 3.17
CA GLU A 265 -12.20 -6.69 1.98
C GLU A 265 -11.53 -6.21 0.68
N GLN A 266 -11.22 -4.92 0.57
CA GLN A 266 -10.49 -4.39 -0.60
C GLN A 266 -9.06 -4.91 -0.65
N ASN A 267 -8.38 -4.99 0.49
CA ASN A 267 -7.04 -5.56 0.53
C ASN A 267 -7.04 -7.05 0.16
N GLN A 268 -8.02 -7.80 0.67
CA GLN A 268 -8.20 -9.22 0.31
C GLN A 268 -8.51 -9.41 -1.17
N LYS A 269 -9.29 -8.52 -1.79
CA LYS A 269 -9.54 -8.56 -3.24
C LYS A 269 -8.27 -8.27 -4.04
N LYS A 270 -7.40 -7.39 -3.57
CA LYS A 270 -6.09 -7.14 -4.18
C LYS A 270 -5.18 -8.36 -4.09
N SER A 271 -5.20 -9.10 -2.99
CA SER A 271 -4.38 -10.29 -2.79
C SER A 271 -4.91 -11.57 -3.45
N ASN A 272 -6.21 -11.66 -3.73
CA ASN A 272 -6.84 -12.82 -4.39
C ASN A 272 -6.98 -12.66 -5.91
N GLY A 273 -6.53 -11.56 -6.49
CA GLY A 273 -6.75 -11.15 -7.89
C GLY A 273 -5.80 -11.74 -8.93
N ALA A 274 -5.03 -12.77 -8.62
CA ALA A 274 -4.24 -13.51 -9.63
C ALA A 274 -5.12 -14.44 -10.48
N GLY A 275 -6.24 -13.95 -11.00
CA GLY A 275 -7.06 -14.81 -11.84
C GLY A 275 -8.45 -14.32 -12.20
N SER A 276 -8.79 -13.08 -12.01
CA SER A 276 -9.89 -12.37 -12.68
C SER A 276 -10.15 -11.01 -11.99
N ASP A 277 -9.94 -9.96 -12.74
CA ASP A 277 -10.62 -8.66 -12.63
C ASP A 277 -11.14 -8.25 -11.23
N SER A 278 -10.29 -7.72 -10.37
CA SER A 278 -10.77 -6.87 -9.28
C SER A 278 -10.12 -5.50 -9.37
N LYS A 279 -10.87 -4.67 -10.01
CA LYS A 279 -10.61 -3.26 -10.23
C LYS A 279 -11.06 -2.45 -9.02
N SER A 280 -10.15 -1.68 -8.43
CA SER A 280 -10.50 -0.30 -8.12
C SER A 280 -10.93 0.32 -9.45
N GLY A 281 -12.20 0.58 -9.69
CA GLY A 281 -12.83 1.33 -10.78
C GLY A 281 -12.18 1.52 -12.15
N ILE A 282 -11.01 0.99 -12.41
CA ILE A 282 -10.39 0.87 -13.71
C ILE A 282 -10.53 -0.58 -14.12
N SER A 283 -11.64 -0.88 -14.79
CA SER A 283 -11.66 -2.02 -15.69
C SER A 283 -10.40 -1.95 -16.54
N THR A 284 -9.66 -3.07 -16.73
CA THR A 284 -8.59 -3.10 -17.74
C THR A 284 -9.16 -2.47 -18.99
N ILE A 285 -8.75 -1.20 -19.18
CA ILE A 285 -9.25 -0.43 -20.32
C ILE A 285 -8.73 -1.21 -21.49
N ASP A 286 -9.65 -1.82 -22.26
CA ASP A 286 -9.27 -2.49 -23.50
C ASP A 286 -8.73 -1.44 -24.46
N MET A 287 -7.41 -1.19 -24.35
CA MET A 287 -6.72 -0.15 -25.12
C MET A 287 -6.83 -0.35 -26.64
N SER A 288 -7.25 -1.52 -27.11
CA SER A 288 -7.50 -1.75 -28.53
C SER A 288 -8.61 -0.86 -29.12
N LYS A 289 -9.48 -0.34 -28.28
CA LYS A 289 -10.58 0.58 -28.64
C LYS A 289 -10.21 2.05 -28.54
N TYR A 290 -8.99 2.34 -28.13
CA TYR A 290 -8.49 3.69 -27.86
C TYR A 290 -7.49 4.09 -28.91
N THR A 291 -7.57 5.33 -29.35
CA THR A 291 -6.58 5.98 -30.20
C THR A 291 -5.92 7.08 -29.42
N GLU A 292 -4.61 7.00 -29.19
CA GLU A 292 -3.85 8.09 -28.62
C GLU A 292 -3.83 9.28 -29.58
N LEU A 293 -4.06 10.47 -29.05
CA LEU A 293 -4.14 11.71 -29.81
C LEU A 293 -2.92 12.60 -29.55
N SER A 294 -2.43 13.24 -30.57
CA SER A 294 -1.56 14.40 -30.42
C SER A 294 -2.34 15.60 -29.87
N ASN A 295 -1.63 16.54 -29.22
CA ASN A 295 -2.26 17.76 -28.72
C ASN A 295 -3.00 18.55 -29.83
N SER A 296 -2.51 18.56 -31.06
CA SER A 296 -3.18 19.21 -32.18
C SER A 296 -4.53 18.57 -32.51
N GLU A 297 -4.61 17.24 -32.51
CA GLU A 297 -5.86 16.51 -32.75
C GLU A 297 -6.87 16.73 -31.62
N VAL A 298 -6.40 16.80 -30.36
CA VAL A 298 -7.27 17.16 -29.22
C VAL A 298 -7.84 18.58 -29.40
N VAL A 299 -6.99 19.55 -29.75
CA VAL A 299 -7.41 20.94 -30.03
C VAL A 299 -8.47 20.98 -31.13
N ASP A 300 -8.28 20.25 -32.23
CA ASP A 300 -9.23 20.21 -33.35
C ASP A 300 -10.59 19.63 -32.92
N ILE A 301 -10.58 18.55 -32.16
CA ILE A 301 -11.81 17.95 -31.60
C ILE A 301 -12.53 18.97 -30.70
N LEU A 302 -11.81 19.64 -29.80
CA LEU A 302 -12.40 20.58 -28.86
C LEU A 302 -12.90 21.88 -29.53
N LYS A 303 -12.22 22.35 -30.57
CA LYS A 303 -12.71 23.45 -31.43
C LYS A 303 -14.03 23.08 -32.12
N THR A 304 -14.17 21.85 -32.62
CA THR A 304 -15.45 21.41 -33.22
C THR A 304 -16.59 21.35 -32.21
N ARG A 305 -16.29 21.24 -30.92
CA ARG A 305 -17.27 21.32 -29.82
C ARG A 305 -17.59 22.78 -29.42
N GLY A 306 -16.94 23.74 -30.02
CA GLY A 306 -17.18 25.18 -29.77
C GLY A 306 -16.49 25.72 -28.52
N LEU A 307 -15.45 25.09 -28.02
CA LEU A 307 -14.64 25.58 -26.90
C LEU A 307 -13.71 26.70 -27.39
N ASP A 308 -13.54 27.75 -26.58
CA ASP A 308 -12.52 28.77 -26.79
C ASP A 308 -11.10 28.25 -26.42
N GLU A 309 -10.08 29.03 -26.79
CA GLU A 309 -8.68 28.64 -26.56
C GLU A 309 -8.34 28.49 -25.07
N GLY A 310 -8.93 29.28 -24.17
CA GLY A 310 -8.72 29.15 -22.73
C GLY A 310 -9.28 27.84 -22.19
N ALA A 311 -10.53 27.53 -22.50
CA ALA A 311 -11.19 26.29 -22.10
C ALA A 311 -10.51 25.06 -22.69
N ILE A 312 -9.98 25.16 -23.92
CA ILE A 312 -9.19 24.07 -24.54
C ILE A 312 -7.90 23.83 -23.77
N ASN A 313 -7.16 24.88 -23.42
CA ASN A 313 -5.93 24.76 -22.67
C ASN A 313 -6.17 24.19 -21.27
N ASP A 314 -7.19 24.68 -20.56
CA ASP A 314 -7.58 24.19 -19.25
C ASP A 314 -7.93 22.69 -19.29
N LEU A 315 -8.63 22.27 -20.34
CA LEU A 315 -8.99 20.87 -20.51
C LEU A 315 -7.78 19.99 -20.82
N ILE A 316 -6.90 20.41 -21.74
CA ILE A 316 -5.67 19.65 -22.04
C ILE A 316 -4.79 19.53 -20.81
N THR A 317 -4.61 20.62 -20.05
CA THR A 317 -3.80 20.62 -18.82
C THR A 317 -4.44 19.87 -17.65
N SER A 318 -5.71 19.51 -17.75
CA SER A 318 -6.37 18.62 -16.77
C SER A 318 -5.95 17.15 -16.89
N PHE A 319 -5.22 16.78 -17.95
CA PHE A 319 -4.71 15.43 -18.14
C PHE A 319 -3.23 15.32 -17.78
N ASP A 320 -2.88 14.20 -17.11
CA ASP A 320 -1.51 13.82 -16.81
C ASP A 320 -1.06 12.73 -17.79
N GLY A 321 -0.34 13.12 -18.84
CA GLY A 321 0.13 12.22 -19.88
C GLY A 321 -0.78 12.12 -21.09
N PRO A 322 -0.81 10.97 -21.79
CA PRO A 322 -1.53 10.81 -23.04
C PRO A 322 -3.04 10.99 -22.93
N ILE A 323 -3.63 11.64 -23.93
CA ILE A 323 -5.08 11.75 -24.10
C ILE A 323 -5.51 10.80 -25.21
N TYR A 324 -6.51 9.99 -24.91
CA TYR A 324 -7.03 8.98 -25.81
C TYR A 324 -8.42 9.34 -26.32
N LYS A 325 -8.70 8.98 -27.56
CA LYS A 325 -10.02 9.06 -28.18
C LYS A 325 -10.67 7.68 -28.19
N ARG A 326 -11.97 7.64 -27.85
CA ARG A 326 -12.83 6.48 -27.98
C ARG A 326 -14.25 6.88 -28.41
N ILE A 327 -14.97 5.97 -29.02
CA ILE A 327 -16.40 6.14 -29.20
C ILE A 327 -17.13 5.68 -27.94
N GLY A 328 -17.90 6.57 -27.33
CA GLY A 328 -18.88 6.24 -26.30
C GLY A 328 -20.24 5.98 -26.95
N TYR A 329 -20.92 4.93 -26.53
CA TYR A 329 -22.21 4.55 -27.10
C TYR A 329 -23.37 5.04 -26.23
N GLU A 330 -24.51 5.29 -26.87
CA GLU A 330 -25.77 5.57 -26.16
C GLU A 330 -26.06 4.47 -25.15
N GLY A 331 -26.51 4.84 -23.94
CA GLY A 331 -26.74 3.91 -22.84
C GLY A 331 -25.53 3.58 -21.98
N GLU A 332 -24.33 4.03 -22.34
CA GLU A 332 -23.13 3.81 -21.54
C GLU A 332 -23.17 4.63 -20.24
N ILE A 333 -22.88 3.98 -19.10
CA ILE A 333 -23.01 4.57 -17.75
C ILE A 333 -21.65 5.00 -17.24
N PHE A 334 -21.63 6.19 -16.65
CA PHE A 334 -20.49 6.79 -15.98
C PHE A 334 -20.87 7.30 -14.59
N THR A 335 -19.86 7.68 -13.80
CA THR A 335 -20.04 8.29 -12.48
C THR A 335 -19.64 9.75 -12.53
N ILE A 336 -20.45 10.63 -11.95
CA ILE A 336 -20.14 12.04 -11.76
C ILE A 336 -20.01 12.34 -10.27
N THR A 337 -18.98 13.10 -9.90
CA THR A 337 -18.69 13.49 -8.51
C THR A 337 -19.04 14.98 -8.29
N GLU A 338 -19.85 15.26 -7.28
CA GLU A 338 -20.39 16.61 -7.05
C GLU A 338 -20.63 16.93 -5.57
N SER A 339 -20.78 18.21 -5.23
CA SER A 339 -21.09 18.67 -3.88
C SER A 339 -22.51 18.34 -3.46
N LYS A 340 -23.44 18.55 -4.38
CA LYS A 340 -24.86 18.09 -4.26
C LYS A 340 -25.37 17.71 -5.65
N VAL A 341 -26.44 16.94 -5.68
CA VAL A 341 -27.06 16.48 -6.94
C VAL A 341 -27.40 17.68 -7.82
N GLY A 342 -26.85 17.73 -9.02
CA GLY A 342 -27.11 18.77 -10.00
C GLY A 342 -26.08 19.87 -10.11
N ASP A 343 -25.07 19.91 -9.25
CA ASP A 343 -24.05 20.97 -9.26
C ASP A 343 -23.04 20.79 -10.41
N ALA A 344 -22.71 19.55 -10.77
CA ALA A 344 -21.73 19.30 -11.82
C ALA A 344 -22.37 19.32 -13.22
N SER A 345 -21.61 19.85 -14.20
CA SER A 345 -22.07 20.04 -15.58
C SER A 345 -22.13 18.74 -16.42
N GLY A 346 -21.61 17.62 -15.91
CA GLY A 346 -21.54 16.33 -16.63
C GLY A 346 -20.50 16.27 -17.74
N VAL A 347 -19.59 17.23 -17.83
CA VAL A 347 -18.49 17.21 -18.81
C VAL A 347 -17.40 16.24 -18.39
N PHE A 348 -17.04 16.25 -17.12
CA PHE A 348 -16.04 15.36 -16.53
C PHE A 348 -16.73 14.25 -15.75
N VAL A 349 -16.51 13.01 -16.15
CA VAL A 349 -17.08 11.82 -15.51
C VAL A 349 -16.00 10.75 -15.37
N THR A 350 -16.29 9.71 -14.60
CA THR A 350 -15.41 8.54 -14.42
C THR A 350 -16.14 7.25 -14.74
N ARG A 351 -15.40 6.17 -14.97
CA ARG A 351 -16.00 4.84 -15.27
C ARG A 351 -16.54 4.13 -14.03
N GLY A 352 -16.28 4.67 -12.86
CA GLY A 352 -16.70 4.14 -11.58
C GLY A 352 -16.39 5.16 -10.49
N SER A 353 -16.52 4.78 -9.23
CA SER A 353 -16.20 5.67 -8.11
C SER A 353 -14.73 6.11 -8.16
N ALA A 354 -14.49 7.40 -7.96
CA ALA A 354 -13.15 7.96 -7.88
C ALA A 354 -12.53 7.85 -6.47
N GLY A 355 -13.28 7.33 -5.51
CA GLY A 355 -12.83 7.13 -4.13
C GLY A 355 -13.99 6.85 -3.20
N SER A 356 -13.72 6.15 -2.11
CA SER A 356 -14.73 5.76 -1.13
C SER A 356 -15.16 6.92 -0.22
N THR A 357 -14.30 7.92 -0.07
CA THR A 357 -14.55 9.12 0.73
C THR A 357 -14.51 10.41 -0.10
N PRO A 358 -15.18 11.50 0.34
CA PRO A 358 -15.06 12.79 -0.31
C PRO A 358 -13.61 13.26 -0.46
N THR A 359 -12.78 13.04 0.56
CA THR A 359 -11.35 13.40 0.54
C THR A 359 -10.59 12.68 -0.55
N GLU A 360 -10.80 11.36 -0.68
CA GLU A 360 -10.18 10.56 -1.76
C GLU A 360 -10.63 11.03 -3.14
N ARG A 361 -11.93 11.30 -3.33
CA ARG A 361 -12.47 11.80 -4.60
C ARG A 361 -11.88 13.15 -4.97
N ILE A 362 -11.78 14.09 -4.00
CA ILE A 362 -11.15 15.40 -4.21
C ILE A 362 -9.69 15.22 -4.62
N ASN A 363 -8.95 14.34 -3.93
CA ASN A 363 -7.54 14.09 -4.23
C ASN A 363 -7.35 13.43 -5.59
N ASN A 364 -8.06 12.33 -5.86
CA ASN A 364 -7.89 11.50 -7.05
C ASN A 364 -8.37 12.19 -8.33
N LEU A 365 -9.41 13.01 -8.24
CA LEU A 365 -9.94 13.82 -9.35
C LEU A 365 -9.37 15.23 -9.37
N ALA A 366 -8.49 15.57 -8.43
CA ALA A 366 -7.93 16.92 -8.28
C ALA A 366 -9.00 18.00 -8.38
N LEU A 367 -10.11 17.84 -7.63
CA LEU A 367 -11.29 18.70 -7.75
C LEU A 367 -11.03 20.12 -7.24
N PRO A 368 -11.72 21.12 -7.83
CA PRO A 368 -11.59 22.51 -7.42
C PRO A 368 -12.10 22.73 -5.99
N PRO A 369 -11.67 23.83 -5.32
CA PRO A 369 -12.01 24.13 -3.92
C PRO A 369 -13.51 24.20 -3.59
N ASN A 370 -14.34 24.50 -4.58
CA ASN A 370 -15.78 24.60 -4.44
C ASN A 370 -16.53 23.26 -4.61
N ASN A 371 -15.83 22.18 -4.95
CA ASN A 371 -16.43 20.84 -5.04
C ASN A 371 -16.06 20.01 -3.81
N SER A 372 -17.03 19.74 -2.95
CA SER A 372 -16.84 18.96 -1.72
C SER A 372 -16.91 17.44 -1.93
N ALA A 373 -17.16 16.97 -3.16
CA ALA A 373 -17.20 15.55 -3.54
C ALA A 373 -18.09 14.66 -2.67
N LEU A 374 -19.14 15.21 -2.09
CA LEU A 374 -20.01 14.50 -1.15
C LEU A 374 -20.80 13.37 -1.81
N ILE A 375 -21.17 13.56 -3.08
CA ILE A 375 -22.09 12.68 -3.81
C ILE A 375 -21.42 12.15 -5.07
N GLU A 376 -21.64 10.89 -5.37
CA GLU A 376 -21.44 10.30 -6.69
C GLU A 376 -22.78 9.88 -7.25
N SER A 377 -23.09 10.33 -8.45
CA SER A 377 -24.32 9.99 -9.17
C SER A 377 -23.98 9.25 -10.46
N GLN A 378 -24.85 8.33 -10.88
CA GLN A 378 -24.71 7.71 -12.19
C GLN A 378 -25.29 8.61 -13.27
N VAL A 379 -24.60 8.69 -14.39
CA VAL A 379 -25.02 9.38 -15.61
C VAL A 379 -24.91 8.45 -16.79
N GLU A 380 -25.86 8.54 -17.71
CA GLU A 380 -25.96 7.71 -18.91
C GLU A 380 -25.84 8.57 -20.15
N LEU A 381 -25.03 8.15 -21.14
CA LEU A 381 -24.93 8.84 -22.41
C LEU A 381 -26.25 8.74 -23.17
N THR A 382 -26.75 9.89 -23.62
CA THR A 382 -28.01 9.98 -24.40
C THR A 382 -27.82 9.80 -25.90
N ARG A 383 -26.57 9.75 -26.34
CA ARG A 383 -26.20 9.50 -27.75
C ARG A 383 -24.78 8.99 -27.87
N THR A 384 -24.48 8.33 -28.97
CA THR A 384 -23.13 7.97 -29.36
C THR A 384 -22.28 9.22 -29.63
N GLN A 385 -21.10 9.31 -29.05
CA GLN A 385 -20.22 10.49 -29.13
C GLN A 385 -18.74 10.11 -29.02
N ILE A 386 -17.86 11.04 -29.39
CA ILE A 386 -16.42 10.91 -29.12
C ILE A 386 -16.20 11.24 -27.65
N LEU A 387 -15.46 10.40 -26.95
CA LEU A 387 -14.96 10.64 -25.59
C LEU A 387 -13.46 10.91 -25.63
N LEU A 388 -12.98 11.85 -24.81
CA LEU A 388 -11.58 12.05 -24.55
C LEU A 388 -11.28 11.50 -23.14
N GLU A 389 -10.30 10.66 -23.02
CA GLU A 389 -10.03 9.92 -21.79
C GLU A 389 -8.55 9.94 -21.45
N GLY A 390 -8.21 9.95 -20.14
CA GLY A 390 -6.85 9.90 -19.65
C GLY A 390 -6.77 10.09 -18.14
N LYS A 391 -5.57 10.11 -17.60
CA LYS A 391 -5.35 10.36 -16.17
C LYS A 391 -5.57 11.83 -15.83
N VAL A 392 -6.12 12.11 -14.66
CA VAL A 392 -6.28 13.47 -14.11
C VAL A 392 -4.92 14.02 -13.68
N ALA A 393 -4.60 15.22 -14.12
CA ALA A 393 -3.39 15.93 -13.71
C ALA A 393 -3.48 16.49 -12.28
N PRO A 394 -2.35 16.57 -11.54
CA PRO A 394 -2.31 17.22 -10.24
C PRO A 394 -2.67 18.71 -10.32
N GLN A 395 -3.45 19.22 -9.36
CA GLN A 395 -3.89 20.62 -9.27
C GLN A 395 -3.36 21.26 -7.98
N ARG A 396 -2.06 21.47 -7.91
CA ARG A 396 -1.38 21.99 -6.72
C ARG A 396 -1.87 23.37 -6.28
N GLU A 397 -2.23 24.24 -7.20
CA GLU A 397 -2.77 25.57 -6.91
C GLU A 397 -4.11 25.45 -6.18
N TRP A 398 -4.98 24.54 -6.57
CA TRP A 398 -6.26 24.31 -5.90
C TRP A 398 -6.09 23.78 -4.49
N ALA A 399 -5.05 22.97 -4.23
CA ALA A 399 -4.71 22.53 -2.89
C ALA A 399 -4.31 23.70 -1.98
N LEU A 400 -3.53 24.66 -2.50
CA LEU A 400 -3.15 25.88 -1.79
C LEU A 400 -4.33 26.81 -1.54
N ILE A 401 -5.19 26.99 -2.53
CA ILE A 401 -6.37 27.86 -2.43
C ILE A 401 -7.39 27.32 -1.43
N ALA A 402 -7.65 26.00 -1.45
CA ALA A 402 -8.61 25.36 -0.56
C ALA A 402 -8.14 25.37 0.90
N ASN A 403 -6.84 25.23 1.12
CA ASN A 403 -6.20 25.15 2.46
C ASN A 403 -6.90 24.14 3.39
N ASP A 404 -7.36 23.02 2.80
CA ASP A 404 -8.12 21.94 3.48
C ASP A 404 -7.27 20.70 3.79
N GLY A 405 -5.96 20.77 3.49
CA GLY A 405 -5.01 19.70 3.70
C GLY A 405 -5.07 18.56 2.66
N ILE A 406 -5.89 18.69 1.60
CA ILE A 406 -6.03 17.68 0.55
C ILE A 406 -5.08 18.02 -0.61
N PRO A 407 -4.14 17.11 -1.00
CA PRO A 407 -3.08 17.40 -1.98
C PRO A 407 -3.56 17.65 -3.41
N ARG A 408 -4.73 17.11 -3.81
CA ARG A 408 -5.25 17.13 -5.19
C ARG A 408 -4.23 16.55 -6.19
N SER A 409 -3.75 15.35 -5.86
CA SER A 409 -2.69 14.66 -6.62
C SER A 409 -3.12 14.18 -8.00
N GLY A 410 -4.42 14.06 -8.24
CA GLY A 410 -4.94 13.50 -9.48
C GLY A 410 -4.73 11.99 -9.58
N GLY A 411 -4.54 11.49 -10.80
CA GLY A 411 -4.21 10.09 -11.08
C GLY A 411 -5.40 9.19 -11.40
N ALA A 412 -6.64 9.57 -11.03
CA ALA A 412 -7.82 8.86 -11.48
C ALA A 412 -8.01 8.97 -12.99
N TRP A 413 -8.72 8.02 -13.59
CA TRP A 413 -9.05 8.06 -15.02
C TRP A 413 -10.30 8.89 -15.26
N GLN A 414 -10.15 10.03 -15.92
CA GLN A 414 -11.27 10.88 -16.29
C GLN A 414 -11.74 10.63 -17.73
N VAL A 415 -13.02 10.85 -17.95
CA VAL A 415 -13.67 10.82 -19.23
C VAL A 415 -14.32 12.18 -19.48
N VAL A 416 -13.99 12.79 -20.60
CA VAL A 416 -14.57 14.06 -21.04
C VAL A 416 -15.58 13.80 -22.13
N THR A 417 -16.85 14.11 -21.84
CA THR A 417 -17.95 13.98 -22.80
C THR A 417 -18.01 15.20 -23.73
N ASP A 418 -18.80 15.14 -24.79
CA ASP A 418 -18.98 16.27 -25.71
C ASP A 418 -20.02 17.29 -25.22
N GLY A 419 -20.47 17.16 -23.95
CA GLY A 419 -21.51 17.99 -23.38
C GLY A 419 -21.05 19.42 -23.09
N GLY A 420 -21.82 20.37 -23.57
CA GLY A 420 -21.91 21.70 -23.01
C GLY A 420 -22.77 21.69 -21.74
N LYS A 421 -23.28 22.85 -21.30
CA LYS A 421 -24.06 23.10 -20.09
C LYS A 421 -25.22 22.12 -19.79
N TYR A 422 -25.57 21.31 -20.78
CA TYR A 422 -26.52 20.20 -20.71
C TYR A 422 -25.83 19.00 -21.34
N SER A 423 -25.08 18.28 -20.53
CA SER A 423 -24.39 17.06 -21.01
C SER A 423 -25.42 16.12 -21.68
N ASN A 424 -24.99 15.49 -22.75
CA ASN A 424 -25.74 14.39 -23.36
C ASN A 424 -25.67 13.14 -22.44
N ALA A 425 -25.67 13.35 -21.14
CA ALA A 425 -25.73 12.34 -20.13
C ALA A 425 -26.88 12.67 -19.16
N ILE A 426 -27.84 11.76 -19.05
CA ILE A 426 -28.98 11.86 -18.14
C ILE A 426 -28.61 11.15 -16.84
N ARG A 427 -28.95 11.76 -15.69
CA ARG A 427 -28.84 11.11 -14.38
C ARG A 427 -29.84 9.97 -14.25
N ARG A 428 -29.39 8.90 -13.66
CA ARG A 428 -30.23 7.78 -13.22
C ARG A 428 -30.54 7.88 -11.74
#